data_1d5d4d6c3edc53405e493bf49c2130ac
#
_entry.id   1d5d4d6c3edc53405e493bf49c2130ac
#
_cell.length_a   1.000
_cell.length_b   1.000
_cell.length_c   1.000
_cell.angle_alpha   90.00
_cell.angle_beta   90.00
_cell.angle_gamma   90.00
#
_symmetry.space_group_name_H-M   'P 1'
#
loop_
_entity.id
_entity.type
_entity.pdbx_description
1 polymer ?
#
loop_
_entity_poly.entity_id
_entity_poly.type
_entity_poly.pdbx_seq_one_letter_code
_entity_poly.pdbx_strand_id
1 'polypeptide(L)' 'MEILIGIRGNKNLLGFDVDMSENELIAKVNEALASDHGVLDLTDTKGQRTLVPAHALAYVQIAAKTERHVGFALH' A
#
# COMPACT_ATOMS: atom_id res chain seq x y z
N MET A 1 7.65 -4.14 3.74
CA MET A 1 6.55 -4.67 2.91
C MET A 1 6.28 -3.69 1.78
N GLU A 2 6.27 -4.19 0.58
CA GLU A 2 6.06 -3.35 -0.59
C GLU A 2 4.58 -3.30 -0.96
N ILE A 3 4.06 -2.12 -1.19
CA ILE A 3 2.66 -1.93 -1.57
C ILE A 3 2.56 -1.03 -2.78
N LEU A 4 1.49 -1.20 -3.51
CA LEU A 4 1.15 -0.38 -4.66
C LEU A 4 -0.22 0.24 -4.44
N ILE A 5 -0.34 1.51 -4.74
CA ILE A 5 -1.60 2.23 -4.56
C ILE A 5 -2.06 2.75 -5.91
N GLY A 6 -3.28 2.40 -6.26
CA GLY A 6 -3.92 2.93 -7.46
C GLY A 6 -4.78 4.13 -7.11
N ILE A 7 -4.63 5.20 -7.88
CA ILE A 7 -5.37 6.44 -7.69
C ILE A 7 -6.40 6.56 -8.81
N ARG A 8 -7.59 6.98 -8.47
CA ARG A 8 -8.66 7.16 -9.46
C ARG A 8 -8.25 8.14 -10.54
N GLY A 9 -8.47 7.75 -11.77
CA GLY A 9 -8.17 8.62 -12.92
C GLY A 9 -6.70 8.73 -13.25
N ASN A 10 -5.84 8.01 -12.55
CA ASN A 10 -4.41 8.05 -12.81
C ASN A 10 -3.94 6.64 -13.20
N LYS A 11 -3.26 6.54 -14.33
CA LYS A 11 -2.77 5.25 -14.80
C LYS A 11 -1.52 4.80 -14.06
N ASN A 12 -0.82 5.73 -13.44
CA ASN A 12 0.42 5.39 -12.74
C ASN A 12 0.13 4.91 -11.34
N LEU A 13 0.86 3.91 -10.91
CA LEU A 13 0.75 3.37 -9.56
C LEU A 13 1.79 4.04 -8.68
N LEU A 14 1.43 4.24 -7.42
CA LEU A 14 2.36 4.74 -6.42
C LEU A 14 2.91 3.56 -5.65
N GLY A 15 4.22 3.40 -5.65
CA GLY A 15 4.88 2.32 -4.93
C GLY A 15 5.49 2.80 -3.63
N PHE A 16 5.28 2.04 -2.57
CA PHE A 16 5.83 2.37 -1.26
C PHE A 16 6.41 1.13 -0.62
N ASP A 17 7.47 1.34 0.16
CA ASP A 17 8.01 0.28 0.99
C ASP A 17 7.73 0.71 2.43
N VAL A 18 6.81 0.04 3.10
CA VAL A 18 6.37 0.43 4.43
C VAL A 18 6.81 -0.60 5.47
N ASP A 19 7.07 -0.10 6.67
CA ASP A 19 7.52 -0.95 7.77
C ASP A 19 6.36 -1.17 8.72
N MET A 20 5.35 -1.88 8.24
CA MET A 20 4.19 -2.24 9.05
C MET A 20 3.71 -3.60 8.59
N SER A 21 2.93 -4.27 9.41
CA SER A 21 2.39 -5.57 9.06
C SER A 21 1.23 -5.41 8.08
N GLU A 22 0.90 -6.50 7.39
CA GLU A 22 -0.23 -6.52 6.48
C GLU A 22 -1.53 -6.17 7.19
N ASN A 23 -1.71 -6.70 8.41
CA ASN A 23 -2.93 -6.43 9.18
C ASN A 23 -3.03 -4.96 9.57
N GLU A 24 -1.91 -4.33 9.90
CA GLU A 24 -1.90 -2.91 10.22
C GLU A 24 -2.27 -2.07 9.01
N LEU A 25 -1.77 -2.45 7.85
CA LEU A 25 -2.08 -1.73 6.62
C LEU A 25 -3.57 -1.85 6.30
N ILE A 26 -4.12 -3.06 6.40
CA ILE A 26 -5.53 -3.29 6.13
C ILE A 26 -6.40 -2.48 7.08
N ALA A 27 -6.01 -2.42 8.35
CA ALA A 27 -6.76 -1.62 9.33
C ALA A 27 -6.73 -0.14 8.97
N LYS A 28 -5.58 0.37 8.54
CA LYS A 28 -5.47 1.78 8.13
C LYS A 28 -6.35 2.07 6.92
N VAL A 29 -6.36 1.18 5.95
CA VAL A 29 -7.16 1.36 4.75
C VAL A 29 -8.65 1.36 5.11
N ASN A 30 -9.08 0.41 5.93
CA ASN A 30 -10.47 0.33 6.35
C ASN A 30 -10.89 1.57 7.11
N GLU A 31 -10.02 2.08 7.97
CA GLU A 31 -10.32 3.28 8.73
C GLU A 31 -10.47 4.48 7.82
N ALA A 32 -9.59 4.61 6.84
CA ALA A 32 -9.67 5.71 5.89
C ALA A 32 -10.95 5.66 5.07
N LEU A 33 -11.37 4.44 4.68
CA LEU A 33 -12.58 4.27 3.86
C LEU A 33 -13.86 4.40 4.66
N ALA A 34 -13.80 4.37 5.97
CA ALA A 34 -14.99 4.44 6.82
C ALA A 34 -15.57 5.86 6.89
N SER A 35 -14.86 6.86 6.43
CA SER A 35 -15.30 8.26 6.48
C SER A 35 -15.20 8.88 5.09
N ASP A 36 -16.16 9.73 4.75
CA ASP A 36 -16.12 10.46 3.49
C ASP A 36 -14.92 11.38 3.38
N HIS A 37 -14.37 11.78 4.52
CA HIS A 37 -13.22 12.67 4.57
C HIS A 37 -11.97 11.95 5.07
N GLY A 38 -11.97 10.63 4.99
CA GLY A 38 -10.85 9.85 5.44
C GLY A 38 -9.61 10.07 4.59
N VAL A 39 -8.46 9.88 5.21
CA VAL A 39 -7.17 10.00 4.53
C VAL A 39 -6.32 8.80 4.90
N LEU A 40 -5.74 8.16 3.89
CA LEU A 40 -4.77 7.10 4.12
C LEU A 40 -3.40 7.75 4.27
N ASP A 41 -2.84 7.66 5.46
CA ASP A 41 -1.58 8.30 5.83
C ASP A 41 -0.52 7.23 5.91
N LEU A 42 0.45 7.26 5.01
CA LEU A 42 1.50 6.26 4.92
C LEU A 42 2.87 6.91 5.04
N THR A 43 3.73 6.29 5.83
CA THR A 43 5.13 6.70 5.91
C THR A 43 5.97 5.53 5.44
N ASP A 44 6.83 5.77 4.45
CA ASP A 44 7.68 4.69 3.92
C ASP A 44 8.94 4.53 4.77
N THR A 45 9.75 3.54 4.41
CA THR A 45 10.96 3.23 5.17
C THR A 45 12.01 4.31 5.09
N LYS A 46 11.88 5.25 4.17
CA LYS A 46 12.79 6.38 4.03
C LYS A 46 12.30 7.62 4.77
N GLY A 47 11.15 7.51 5.42
CA GLY A 47 10.59 8.63 6.16
C GLY A 47 9.70 9.54 5.36
N GLN A 48 9.46 9.23 4.09
CA GLN A 48 8.57 10.04 3.27
C GLN A 48 7.13 9.72 3.64
N ARG A 49 6.37 10.76 3.91
CA ARG A 49 4.98 10.62 4.32
C ARG A 49 4.07 11.02 3.17
N THR A 50 3.11 10.16 2.86
CA THR A 50 2.18 10.39 1.77
C THR A 50 0.76 10.31 2.30
N LEU A 51 -0.04 11.28 1.96
CA LEU A 51 -1.44 11.34 2.38
C LEU A 51 -2.32 11.15 1.14
N VAL A 52 -3.12 10.10 1.14
CA VAL A 52 -4.01 9.79 0.03
C VAL A 52 -5.45 9.94 0.49
N PRO A 53 -6.21 10.90 -0.05
CA PRO A 53 -7.63 11.02 0.31
C PRO A 53 -8.37 9.75 -0.07
N ALA A 54 -9.24 9.28 0.81
CA ALA A 54 -9.97 8.05 0.58
C ALA A 54 -10.75 8.07 -0.73
N HIS A 55 -11.33 9.22 -1.07
CA HIS A 55 -12.13 9.33 -2.29
C HIS A 55 -11.29 9.23 -3.57
N ALA A 56 -9.99 9.42 -3.46
CA ALA A 56 -9.08 9.31 -4.60
C ALA A 56 -8.49 7.90 -4.72
N LEU A 57 -8.70 7.07 -3.72
CA LEU A 57 -8.10 5.74 -3.65
C LEU A 57 -8.90 4.77 -4.50
N ALA A 58 -8.26 4.13 -5.47
CA ALA A 58 -8.91 3.11 -6.28
C ALA A 58 -8.70 1.72 -5.66
N TYR A 59 -7.47 1.40 -5.27
CA TYR A 59 -7.15 0.13 -4.62
C TYR A 59 -5.78 0.20 -3.98
N VAL A 60 -5.54 -0.74 -3.08
CA VAL A 60 -4.21 -0.95 -2.49
C VAL A 60 -3.85 -2.40 -2.73
N GLN A 61 -2.67 -2.63 -3.28
CA GLN A 61 -2.20 -3.97 -3.59
C GLN A 61 -0.96 -4.24 -2.75
N ILE A 62 -0.96 -5.37 -2.07
CA ILE A 62 0.18 -5.79 -1.26
C ILE A 62 0.98 -6.77 -2.10
N ALA A 63 2.25 -6.45 -2.35
CA ALA A 63 3.09 -7.29 -3.17
C ALA A 63 3.39 -8.59 -2.44
N ALA A 64 3.31 -9.71 -3.15
CA ALA A 64 3.65 -10.99 -2.57
C ALA A 64 5.14 -11.04 -2.29
N LYS A 65 5.52 -11.74 -1.23
CA LYS A 65 6.92 -11.96 -0.96
C LYS A 65 7.48 -12.91 -1.98
N THR A 66 8.62 -12.55 -2.55
CA THR A 66 9.22 -13.33 -3.61
C THR A 66 10.43 -14.11 -3.13
N GLU A 67 10.49 -14.40 -1.91
CA GLU A 67 11.61 -15.15 -1.39
C GLU A 67 11.64 -16.51 -1.96
N ARG A 68 11.54 -16.80 -2.54
CA ARG A 68 11.52 -17.86 -3.06
C ARG A 68 12.20 -18.32 -3.86
N HIS A 69 12.32 -17.81 -3.72
CA HIS A 69 12.72 -18.04 -4.35
C HIS A 69 13.10 -18.85 -4.71
N VAL A 70 13.27 -18.96 -4.65
CA VAL A 70 13.52 -19.49 -4.94
C VAL A 70 13.76 -20.29 -5.41
N GLY A 71 13.87 -20.39 -5.55
CA GLY A 71 14.06 -20.82 -6.01
C GLY A 71 14.24 -21.64 -6.43
N PHE A 72 14.27 -21.38 -6.44
CA PHE A 72 14.35 -21.89 -6.98
C PHE A 72 14.59 -22.74 -7.33
N ALA A 73 14.85 -22.89 -7.24
CA ALA A 73 14.97 -23.39 -7.68
C ALA A 73 14.92 -24.17 -8.20
N LEU A 74 14.98 -24.08 -8.30
CA LEU A 74 14.78 -24.50 -8.93
C LEU A 74 14.64 -25.04 -9.50
N HIS A 75 14.93 -25.03 -9.41
CA HIS A 75 14.68 -25.12 -10.08
C HIS A 75 14.67 -25.50 -10.51
#